data_73852524812b9e26d361cf1e71620af7
#
_entry.id   73852524812b9e26d361cf1e71620af7
#
_cell.length_a   1.000
_cell.length_b   1.000
_cell.length_c   1.000
_cell.angle_alpha   90.00
_cell.angle_beta   90.00
_cell.angle_gamma   90.00
#
_symmetry.space_group_name_H-M   'P 1'
#
loop_
_entity.id
_entity.type
_entity.pdbx_description
1 polymer ?
#
loop_
_entity_poly.entity_id
_entity_poly.type
_entity_poly.pdbx_seq_one_letter_code
_entity_poly.pdbx_strand_id
1 'polypeptide(L)'
;AAHDAEIQIAGFGSDRLQLFPFQRAGVAYAMRQMGFTSDGDGFWHQTTPMTGGVLVGDEMGLGKTSQGLAILKATNSFPAVLVCPASLKLNWKREAEQWISGVQVKVLSGTTGNLPDADIYVINYDILTHWTDKFVSIKGLVLDESHYIKNGSAQRSKACIRMADKVSEGGVRVCLSGTPIVNQPLEIMTQLRVINRLDDFGGATSFRGTYGRASAKSLASLNRKLRSTCYVRRRKAEVLTELPPKRWAHLVVEGDPAVMKEYKKAEADIVKYL
;
A
#
# COMPACT_ATOMS: atom_id res chain seq x y z
N ALA A 1 4.85 21.49 -9.71
CA ALA A 1 5.46 20.79 -10.86
C ALA A 1 5.11 19.29 -10.96
N ALA A 2 4.32 18.71 -10.03
CA ALA A 2 3.99 17.28 -10.06
C ALA A 2 2.52 16.99 -10.44
N HIS A 3 1.73 18.02 -10.72
CA HIS A 3 0.30 17.86 -10.99
C HIS A 3 -0.01 17.50 -12.46
N ASP A 4 0.94 17.69 -13.38
CA ASP A 4 0.71 17.56 -14.82
C ASP A 4 1.53 16.42 -15.46
N ALA A 5 1.94 15.43 -14.68
CA ALA A 5 2.65 14.29 -15.24
C ALA A 5 1.69 13.50 -16.15
N GLU A 6 1.94 13.53 -17.43
CA GLU A 6 1.28 12.64 -18.37
C GLU A 6 1.84 11.23 -18.21
N ILE A 7 0.95 10.27 -18.10
CA ILE A 7 1.27 8.85 -18.15
C ILE A 7 0.21 8.15 -18.98
N GLN A 8 0.65 7.47 -20.02
CA GLN A 8 -0.20 6.64 -20.85
C GLN A 8 0.07 5.17 -20.57
N ILE A 9 -1.00 4.42 -20.36
CA ILE A 9 -0.91 3.00 -20.05
C ILE A 9 -1.90 2.27 -20.95
N ALA A 10 -1.39 1.58 -21.96
CA ALA A 10 -2.22 0.85 -22.90
C ALA A 10 -3.06 -0.22 -22.18
N GLY A 11 -4.37 -0.24 -22.47
CA GLY A 11 -5.32 -1.18 -21.87
C GLY A 11 -5.57 -0.96 -20.38
N PHE A 12 -5.39 0.29 -19.88
CA PHE A 12 -5.70 0.69 -18.51
C PHE A 12 -6.76 1.80 -18.50
N GLY A 13 -7.87 1.56 -17.80
CA GLY A 13 -9.00 2.47 -17.75
C GLY A 13 -9.85 2.45 -19.01
N SER A 14 -10.68 3.48 -19.19
CA SER A 14 -11.55 3.71 -20.34
C SER A 14 -11.86 5.20 -20.43
N ASP A 15 -12.64 5.63 -21.45
CA ASP A 15 -13.08 7.03 -21.59
C ASP A 15 -13.81 7.57 -20.35
N ARG A 16 -14.46 6.68 -19.60
CA ARG A 16 -15.20 7.02 -18.37
C ARG A 16 -14.45 6.72 -17.08
N LEU A 17 -13.33 6.01 -17.15
CA LEU A 17 -12.55 5.58 -16.00
C LEU A 17 -11.07 5.98 -16.19
N GLN A 18 -10.72 7.16 -15.73
CA GLN A 18 -9.39 7.73 -15.85
C GLN A 18 -8.80 8.08 -14.49
N LEU A 19 -7.49 8.01 -14.40
CA LEU A 19 -6.77 8.49 -13.21
C LEU A 19 -6.91 10.02 -13.10
N PHE A 20 -7.17 10.50 -11.89
CA PHE A 20 -7.09 11.93 -11.60
C PHE A 20 -5.66 12.45 -11.79
N PRO A 21 -5.47 13.77 -12.06
CA PRO A 21 -4.14 14.35 -12.26
C PRO A 21 -3.15 14.03 -11.15
N PHE A 22 -3.58 14.10 -9.88
CA PHE A 22 -2.73 13.77 -8.74
C PHE A 22 -2.37 12.28 -8.69
N GLN A 23 -3.27 11.37 -9.13
CA GLN A 23 -2.98 9.93 -9.20
C GLN A 23 -1.94 9.66 -10.30
N ARG A 24 -2.08 10.28 -11.47
CA ARG A 24 -1.08 10.21 -12.54
C ARG A 24 0.29 10.67 -12.04
N ALA A 25 0.34 11.82 -11.34
CA ALA A 25 1.58 12.31 -10.72
C ALA A 25 2.18 11.32 -9.71
N GLY A 26 1.33 10.61 -8.95
CA GLY A 26 1.77 9.56 -8.02
C GLY A 26 2.36 8.36 -8.71
N VAL A 27 1.72 7.88 -9.78
CA VAL A 27 2.22 6.77 -10.59
C VAL A 27 3.53 7.18 -11.29
N ALA A 28 3.59 8.38 -11.88
CA ALA A 28 4.81 8.90 -12.51
C ALA A 28 5.98 9.02 -11.52
N TYR A 29 5.71 9.49 -10.28
CA TYR A 29 6.72 9.47 -9.23
C TYR A 29 7.21 8.05 -8.94
N ALA A 30 6.28 7.10 -8.75
CA ALA A 30 6.62 5.71 -8.50
C ALA A 30 7.48 5.12 -9.61
N MET A 31 7.12 5.36 -10.87
CA MET A 31 7.86 4.90 -12.03
C MET A 31 9.30 5.44 -12.03
N ARG A 32 9.49 6.74 -11.79
CA ARG A 32 10.83 7.35 -11.70
C ARG A 32 11.68 6.73 -10.59
N GLN A 33 11.10 6.51 -9.40
CA GLN A 33 11.82 5.89 -8.27
C GLN A 33 12.22 4.44 -8.54
N MET A 34 11.54 3.78 -9.47
CA MET A 34 11.84 2.41 -9.91
C MET A 34 12.72 2.35 -11.16
N GLY A 35 13.25 3.48 -11.64
CA GLY A 35 14.19 3.50 -12.77
C GLY A 35 13.55 3.64 -14.15
N PHE A 36 12.31 4.11 -14.23
CA PHE A 36 11.63 4.41 -15.48
C PHE A 36 11.72 5.90 -15.80
N THR A 37 11.83 6.24 -17.09
CA THR A 37 11.74 7.61 -17.60
C THR A 37 10.66 7.70 -18.68
N SER A 38 10.03 8.87 -18.78
CA SER A 38 9.06 9.16 -19.84
C SER A 38 9.80 9.64 -21.09
N ASP A 39 9.28 9.25 -22.26
CA ASP A 39 9.76 9.71 -23.58
C ASP A 39 9.22 11.12 -23.95
N GLY A 40 8.40 11.72 -23.11
CA GLY A 40 7.75 13.01 -23.36
C GLY A 40 6.32 12.88 -23.89
N ASP A 41 5.96 11.76 -24.52
CA ASP A 41 4.60 11.48 -25.01
C ASP A 41 3.74 10.70 -23.99
N GLY A 42 4.24 10.56 -22.75
CA GLY A 42 3.56 9.90 -21.65
C GLY A 42 3.82 8.40 -21.54
N PHE A 43 4.58 7.80 -22.45
CA PHE A 43 5.06 6.42 -22.33
C PHE A 43 6.30 6.34 -21.45
N TRP A 44 6.46 5.22 -20.76
CA TRP A 44 7.52 5.04 -19.77
C TRP A 44 8.34 3.80 -20.08
N HIS A 45 9.66 3.98 -20.15
CA HIS A 45 10.62 2.93 -20.44
C HIS A 45 11.60 2.78 -19.29
N GLN A 46 11.95 1.54 -18.98
CA GLN A 46 12.99 1.28 -17.97
C GLN A 46 14.36 1.68 -18.53
N THR A 47 15.00 2.63 -17.88
CA THR A 47 16.30 3.18 -18.29
C THR A 47 17.44 2.83 -17.36
N THR A 48 17.11 2.45 -16.12
CA THR A 48 18.09 2.00 -15.12
C THR A 48 17.59 0.73 -14.44
N PRO A 49 18.48 -0.13 -13.92
CA PRO A 49 18.08 -1.28 -13.14
C PRO A 49 17.18 -0.89 -11.97
N MET A 50 16.15 -1.69 -11.68
CA MET A 50 15.26 -1.42 -10.58
C MET A 50 15.98 -1.61 -9.24
N THR A 51 16.10 -0.53 -8.47
CA THR A 51 16.78 -0.52 -7.18
C THR A 51 15.87 -0.89 -6.02
N GLY A 52 14.56 -0.83 -6.22
CA GLY A 52 13.56 -1.16 -5.21
C GLY A 52 12.18 -0.64 -5.60
N GLY A 53 11.18 -0.91 -4.76
CA GLY A 53 9.80 -0.50 -4.97
C GLY A 53 9.44 0.84 -4.33
N VAL A 54 8.14 1.05 -4.16
CA VAL A 54 7.57 2.31 -3.65
C VAL A 54 6.53 2.09 -2.56
N LEU A 55 6.38 3.10 -1.71
CA LEU A 55 5.32 3.21 -0.71
C LEU A 55 4.39 4.37 -1.08
N VAL A 56 3.15 4.06 -1.45
CA VAL A 56 2.11 5.05 -1.72
C VAL A 56 1.32 5.28 -0.44
N GLY A 57 1.59 6.41 0.18
CA GLY A 57 1.04 6.80 1.48
C GLY A 57 -0.08 7.84 1.40
N ASP A 58 -0.77 7.93 0.29
CA ASP A 58 -1.88 8.85 0.09
C ASP A 58 -2.99 8.65 1.12
N GLU A 59 -3.63 9.73 1.51
CA GLU A 59 -4.76 9.70 2.44
C GLU A 59 -5.86 8.73 1.94
N MET A 60 -6.61 8.16 2.88
CA MET A 60 -7.71 7.24 2.54
C MET A 60 -8.70 7.89 1.56
N GLY A 61 -9.14 7.15 0.54
CA GLY A 61 -10.07 7.63 -0.50
C GLY A 61 -9.42 8.42 -1.64
N LEU A 62 -8.08 8.48 -1.73
CA LEU A 62 -7.36 9.07 -2.87
C LEU A 62 -7.04 8.06 -3.99
N GLY A 63 -7.66 6.87 -3.98
CA GLY A 63 -7.50 5.88 -5.05
C GLY A 63 -6.14 5.21 -5.09
N LYS A 64 -5.60 4.78 -3.93
CA LYS A 64 -4.36 3.98 -3.90
C LYS A 64 -4.49 2.69 -4.69
N THR A 65 -5.68 2.08 -4.72
CA THR A 65 -5.99 0.87 -5.49
C THR A 65 -5.70 1.07 -6.98
N SER A 66 -6.29 2.09 -7.60
CA SER A 66 -6.06 2.39 -9.02
C SER A 66 -4.60 2.76 -9.32
N GLN A 67 -3.91 3.44 -8.41
CA GLN A 67 -2.48 3.73 -8.56
C GLN A 67 -1.62 2.44 -8.50
N GLY A 68 -1.91 1.52 -7.58
CA GLY A 68 -1.23 0.22 -7.51
C GLY A 68 -1.44 -0.63 -8.78
N LEU A 69 -2.66 -0.67 -9.28
CA LEU A 69 -3.00 -1.36 -10.54
C LEU A 69 -2.32 -0.69 -11.75
N ALA A 70 -2.29 0.64 -11.79
CA ALA A 70 -1.63 1.40 -12.83
C ALA A 70 -0.12 1.10 -12.90
N ILE A 71 0.55 1.01 -11.74
CA ILE A 71 1.96 0.63 -11.66
C ILE A 71 2.17 -0.79 -12.22
N LEU A 72 1.37 -1.78 -11.79
CA LEU A 72 1.47 -3.15 -12.30
C LEU A 72 1.30 -3.21 -13.83
N LYS A 73 0.31 -2.49 -14.36
CA LYS A 73 0.02 -2.50 -15.80
C LYS A 73 1.08 -1.76 -16.59
N ALA A 74 1.53 -0.59 -16.13
CA ALA A 74 2.56 0.21 -16.79
C ALA A 74 3.90 -0.52 -16.88
N THR A 75 4.23 -1.35 -15.89
CA THR A 75 5.46 -2.14 -15.85
C THR A 75 5.29 -3.55 -16.42
N ASN A 76 4.09 -3.91 -16.87
CA ASN A 76 3.75 -5.26 -17.31
C ASN A 76 4.18 -6.35 -16.30
N SER A 77 3.96 -6.08 -15.00
CA SER A 77 4.44 -6.92 -13.90
C SER A 77 3.43 -8.01 -13.54
N PHE A 78 3.22 -8.95 -14.45
CA PHE A 78 2.38 -10.14 -14.29
C PHE A 78 3.21 -11.43 -14.43
N PRO A 79 2.89 -12.51 -13.69
CA PRO A 79 1.84 -12.60 -12.68
C PRO A 79 2.17 -11.76 -11.44
N ALA A 80 1.11 -11.20 -10.83
CA ALA A 80 1.20 -10.37 -9.63
C ALA A 80 0.45 -10.98 -8.45
N VAL A 81 0.98 -10.80 -7.24
CA VAL A 81 0.30 -11.13 -5.98
C VAL A 81 -0.10 -9.84 -5.27
N LEU A 82 -1.37 -9.75 -4.94
CA LEU A 82 -2.02 -8.63 -4.29
C LEU A 82 -2.51 -9.06 -2.92
N VAL A 83 -1.85 -8.57 -1.88
CA VAL A 83 -2.16 -8.92 -0.49
C VAL A 83 -2.95 -7.79 0.14
N CYS A 84 -4.14 -8.08 0.66
CA CYS A 84 -5.03 -7.09 1.24
C CYS A 84 -5.78 -7.63 2.47
N PRO A 85 -6.47 -6.81 3.25
CA PRO A 85 -7.43 -7.28 4.25
C PRO A 85 -8.51 -8.18 3.64
N ALA A 86 -8.97 -9.20 4.39
CA ALA A 86 -9.90 -10.22 3.89
C ALA A 86 -11.18 -9.62 3.27
N SER A 87 -11.72 -8.56 3.88
CA SER A 87 -12.93 -7.86 3.42
C SER A 87 -12.75 -7.14 2.08
N LEU A 88 -11.53 -6.84 1.67
CA LEU A 88 -11.22 -6.09 0.46
C LEU A 88 -10.92 -6.96 -0.76
N LYS A 89 -10.81 -8.29 -0.62
CA LYS A 89 -10.43 -9.18 -1.73
C LYS A 89 -11.34 -9.05 -2.95
N LEU A 90 -12.64 -9.07 -2.75
CA LEU A 90 -13.60 -8.96 -3.87
C LEU A 90 -13.61 -7.55 -4.48
N ASN A 91 -13.37 -6.52 -3.67
CA ASN A 91 -13.22 -5.17 -4.18
C ASN A 91 -11.97 -5.05 -5.08
N TRP A 92 -10.84 -5.59 -4.65
CA TRP A 92 -9.61 -5.62 -5.45
C TRP A 92 -9.78 -6.37 -6.77
N LYS A 93 -10.50 -7.52 -6.75
CA LYS A 93 -10.83 -8.24 -7.98
C LYS A 93 -11.63 -7.35 -8.93
N ARG A 94 -12.71 -6.74 -8.45
CA ARG A 94 -13.59 -5.87 -9.25
C ARG A 94 -12.82 -4.68 -9.84
N GLU A 95 -12.04 -4.00 -9.02
CA GLU A 95 -11.22 -2.87 -9.46
C GLU A 95 -10.22 -3.30 -10.53
N ALA A 96 -9.51 -4.41 -10.33
CA ALA A 96 -8.54 -4.89 -11.31
C ALA A 96 -9.21 -5.21 -12.67
N GLU A 97 -10.36 -5.89 -12.66
CA GLU A 97 -11.12 -6.23 -13.87
C GLU A 97 -11.72 -4.98 -14.55
N GLN A 98 -12.02 -3.93 -13.81
CA GLN A 98 -12.50 -2.65 -14.37
C GLN A 98 -11.37 -1.80 -14.96
N TRP A 99 -10.22 -1.75 -14.30
CA TRP A 99 -9.10 -0.90 -14.71
C TRP A 99 -8.21 -1.53 -15.78
N ILE A 100 -8.08 -2.86 -15.83
CA ILE A 100 -7.16 -3.55 -16.72
C ILE A 100 -7.94 -4.44 -17.68
N SER A 101 -7.98 -4.06 -18.94
CA SER A 101 -8.68 -4.81 -19.96
C SER A 101 -8.10 -6.22 -20.13
N GLY A 102 -8.97 -7.25 -20.11
CA GLY A 102 -8.61 -8.64 -20.37
C GLY A 102 -7.83 -9.34 -19.26
N VAL A 103 -7.62 -8.70 -18.09
CA VAL A 103 -6.89 -9.30 -16.97
C VAL A 103 -7.64 -10.47 -16.34
N GLN A 104 -6.94 -11.56 -16.06
CA GLN A 104 -7.46 -12.70 -15.32
C GLN A 104 -7.12 -12.58 -13.84
N VAL A 105 -8.15 -12.42 -13.00
CA VAL A 105 -7.98 -12.24 -11.55
C VAL A 105 -8.54 -13.44 -10.80
N LYS A 106 -7.73 -14.04 -9.93
CA LYS A 106 -8.15 -15.13 -9.04
C LYS A 106 -8.04 -14.72 -7.57
N VAL A 107 -9.13 -14.89 -6.85
CA VAL A 107 -9.17 -14.69 -5.39
C VAL A 107 -8.85 -15.99 -4.71
N LEU A 108 -7.72 -16.03 -4.01
CA LEU A 108 -7.31 -17.21 -3.24
C LEU A 108 -8.03 -17.22 -1.89
N SER A 109 -8.55 -18.40 -1.52
CA SER A 109 -9.31 -18.61 -0.29
C SER A 109 -8.92 -19.96 0.34
N GLY A 110 -9.12 -20.07 1.66
CA GLY A 110 -8.68 -21.27 2.39
C GLY A 110 -7.16 -21.39 2.48
N THR A 111 -6.70 -22.50 3.01
CA THR A 111 -5.28 -22.78 3.27
C THR A 111 -4.70 -23.87 2.37
N THR A 112 -5.54 -24.52 1.58
CA THR A 112 -5.19 -25.63 0.69
C THR A 112 -5.69 -25.37 -0.73
N GLY A 113 -5.19 -26.13 -1.71
CA GLY A 113 -5.57 -26.06 -3.12
C GLY A 113 -4.37 -25.86 -4.03
N ASN A 114 -4.59 -25.99 -5.33
CA ASN A 114 -3.59 -25.70 -6.36
C ASN A 114 -3.65 -24.22 -6.74
N LEU A 115 -2.53 -23.68 -7.18
CA LEU A 115 -2.47 -22.34 -7.73
C LEU A 115 -3.09 -22.35 -9.13
N PRO A 116 -4.24 -21.67 -9.36
CA PRO A 116 -4.82 -21.59 -10.70
C PRO A 116 -3.98 -20.67 -11.59
N ASP A 117 -4.12 -20.74 -12.89
CA ASP A 117 -3.51 -19.78 -13.81
C ASP A 117 -4.22 -18.42 -13.71
N ALA A 118 -3.46 -17.34 -13.57
CA ALA A 118 -3.97 -15.98 -13.49
C ALA A 118 -2.87 -14.92 -13.70
N ASP A 119 -3.29 -13.73 -14.10
CA ASP A 119 -2.43 -12.54 -14.14
C ASP A 119 -2.29 -11.90 -12.75
N ILE A 120 -3.37 -11.90 -11.96
CA ILE A 120 -3.39 -11.33 -10.61
C ILE A 120 -4.00 -12.30 -9.62
N TYR A 121 -3.28 -12.57 -8.55
CA TYR A 121 -3.74 -13.34 -7.40
C TYR A 121 -4.06 -12.41 -6.25
N VAL A 122 -5.31 -12.38 -5.80
CA VAL A 122 -5.74 -11.59 -4.63
C VAL A 122 -5.84 -12.49 -3.41
N ILE A 123 -5.10 -12.17 -2.36
CA ILE A 123 -5.01 -12.99 -1.15
C ILE A 123 -5.03 -12.11 0.10
N ASN A 124 -5.52 -12.62 1.23
CA ASN A 124 -5.42 -11.90 2.49
C ASN A 124 -4.20 -12.31 3.33
N TYR A 125 -3.76 -11.41 4.20
CA TYR A 125 -2.57 -11.56 5.03
C TYR A 125 -2.54 -12.86 5.85
N ASP A 126 -3.70 -13.30 6.38
CA ASP A 126 -3.75 -14.41 7.33
C ASP A 126 -3.48 -15.77 6.68
N ILE A 127 -3.88 -15.94 5.42
CA ILE A 127 -3.66 -17.20 4.70
C ILE A 127 -2.42 -17.19 3.80
N LEU A 128 -1.74 -16.04 3.65
CA LEU A 128 -0.59 -15.89 2.75
C LEU A 128 0.52 -16.93 3.03
N THR A 129 0.77 -17.23 4.30
CA THR A 129 1.79 -18.21 4.70
C THR A 129 1.58 -19.59 4.04
N HIS A 130 0.34 -20.02 3.85
CA HIS A 130 0.00 -21.32 3.26
C HIS A 130 0.13 -21.35 1.73
N TRP A 131 0.17 -20.18 1.11
CA TRP A 131 0.24 -20.04 -0.34
C TRP A 131 1.62 -19.64 -0.84
N THR A 132 2.46 -19.02 0.00
CA THR A 132 3.75 -18.46 -0.41
C THR A 132 4.62 -19.49 -1.15
N ASP A 133 4.69 -20.73 -0.67
CA ASP A 133 5.58 -21.74 -1.24
C ASP A 133 5.06 -22.34 -2.55
N LYS A 134 3.79 -22.09 -2.91
CA LYS A 134 3.20 -22.47 -4.20
C LYS A 134 3.62 -21.57 -5.36
N PHE A 135 4.04 -20.34 -5.07
CA PHE A 135 4.59 -19.44 -6.05
C PHE A 135 6.07 -19.73 -6.27
N VAL A 136 6.46 -20.01 -7.49
CA VAL A 136 7.89 -20.13 -7.88
C VAL A 136 8.50 -18.76 -8.05
N SER A 137 7.87 -17.92 -8.87
CA SER A 137 8.27 -16.55 -9.15
C SER A 137 7.05 -15.70 -9.49
N ILE A 138 7.12 -14.41 -9.18
CA ILE A 138 6.12 -13.40 -9.55
C ILE A 138 6.84 -12.17 -10.08
N LYS A 139 6.16 -11.33 -10.87
CA LYS A 139 6.69 -10.05 -11.34
C LYS A 139 6.16 -8.85 -10.56
N GLY A 140 5.01 -8.99 -9.91
CA GLY A 140 4.39 -7.91 -9.15
C GLY A 140 4.01 -8.33 -7.74
N LEU A 141 4.29 -7.49 -6.74
CA LEU A 141 3.80 -7.63 -5.39
C LEU A 141 3.20 -6.30 -4.92
N VAL A 142 1.92 -6.32 -4.57
CA VAL A 142 1.23 -5.17 -3.98
C VAL A 142 0.72 -5.55 -2.61
N LEU A 143 1.07 -4.78 -1.58
CA LEU A 143 0.53 -4.91 -0.23
C LEU A 143 -0.39 -3.74 0.07
N ASP A 144 -1.69 -3.99 0.14
CA ASP A 144 -2.67 -3.00 0.56
C ASP A 144 -2.83 -2.98 2.08
N GLU A 145 -3.03 -1.78 2.63
CA GLU A 145 -2.96 -1.53 4.07
C GLU A 145 -1.70 -2.12 4.70
N SER A 146 -0.56 -1.81 4.09
CA SER A 146 0.75 -2.40 4.43
C SER A 146 1.19 -2.16 5.88
N HIS A 147 0.52 -1.28 6.63
CA HIS A 147 0.71 -1.17 8.08
C HIS A 147 0.35 -2.48 8.85
N TYR A 148 -0.36 -3.42 8.23
CA TYR A 148 -0.60 -4.75 8.79
C TYR A 148 0.70 -5.54 9.06
N ILE A 149 1.80 -5.21 8.37
CA ILE A 149 3.11 -5.83 8.57
C ILE A 149 4.06 -4.99 9.44
N LYS A 150 3.56 -4.04 10.23
CA LYS A 150 4.38 -3.18 11.11
C LYS A 150 5.23 -3.95 12.12
N ASN A 151 4.76 -5.11 12.58
CA ASN A 151 5.54 -6.00 13.43
C ASN A 151 6.28 -7.04 12.59
N GLY A 152 7.59 -6.88 12.41
CA GLY A 152 8.43 -7.76 11.58
C GLY A 152 8.53 -9.20 12.09
N SER A 153 8.24 -9.48 13.37
CA SER A 153 8.27 -10.83 13.94
C SER A 153 6.97 -11.63 13.66
N ALA A 154 5.88 -10.94 13.32
CA ALA A 154 4.58 -11.58 13.08
C ALA A 154 4.63 -12.50 11.85
N GLN A 155 3.87 -13.60 11.88
CA GLN A 155 3.83 -14.59 10.79
C GLN A 155 3.44 -13.97 9.44
N ARG A 156 2.44 -13.06 9.44
CA ARG A 156 2.02 -12.33 8.23
C ARG A 156 3.16 -11.49 7.64
N SER A 157 3.97 -10.86 8.48
CA SER A 157 5.12 -10.06 8.05
C SER A 157 6.21 -10.93 7.43
N LYS A 158 6.51 -12.07 8.05
CA LYS A 158 7.45 -13.06 7.52
C LYS A 158 6.97 -13.63 6.19
N ALA A 159 5.67 -13.91 6.05
CA ALA A 159 5.08 -14.37 4.79
C ALA A 159 5.19 -13.31 3.68
N CYS A 160 4.92 -12.04 3.98
CA CYS A 160 5.09 -10.95 3.01
C CYS A 160 6.55 -10.77 2.59
N ILE A 161 7.52 -10.89 3.51
CA ILE A 161 8.95 -10.84 3.17
C ILE A 161 9.31 -12.01 2.25
N ARG A 162 8.93 -13.25 2.59
CA ARG A 162 9.17 -14.42 1.71
C ARG A 162 8.52 -14.27 0.33
N MET A 163 7.34 -13.65 0.26
CA MET A 163 6.70 -13.35 -1.03
C MET A 163 7.48 -12.29 -1.80
N ALA A 164 8.01 -11.27 -1.13
CA ALA A 164 8.85 -10.26 -1.76
C ALA A 164 10.15 -10.85 -2.33
N ASP A 165 10.72 -11.88 -1.67
CA ASP A 165 11.90 -12.60 -2.15
C ASP A 165 11.63 -13.40 -3.44
N LYS A 166 10.35 -13.67 -3.77
CA LYS A 166 9.93 -14.35 -5.01
C LYS A 166 9.68 -13.39 -6.18
N VAL A 167 9.75 -12.09 -5.96
CA VAL A 167 9.64 -11.12 -7.05
C VAL A 167 10.92 -11.20 -7.89
N SER A 168 10.74 -11.57 -9.16
CA SER A 168 11.84 -11.71 -10.11
C SER A 168 12.57 -10.41 -10.35
N GLU A 169 13.75 -10.50 -10.93
CA GLU A 169 14.51 -9.34 -11.41
C GLU A 169 13.64 -8.50 -12.37
N GLY A 170 13.69 -7.18 -12.22
CA GLY A 170 12.81 -6.28 -12.96
C GLY A 170 11.36 -6.24 -12.51
N GLY A 171 10.97 -7.06 -11.53
CA GLY A 171 9.62 -7.06 -10.97
C GLY A 171 9.38 -5.98 -9.92
N VAL A 172 8.13 -5.52 -9.79
CA VAL A 172 7.78 -4.39 -8.92
C VAL A 172 7.26 -4.80 -7.54
N ARG A 173 7.55 -3.96 -6.55
CA ARG A 173 7.06 -4.10 -5.17
C ARG A 173 6.41 -2.79 -4.74
N VAL A 174 5.15 -2.84 -4.34
CA VAL A 174 4.36 -1.66 -3.97
C VAL A 174 3.71 -1.88 -2.61
N CYS A 175 3.93 -0.97 -1.69
CA CYS A 175 3.17 -0.89 -0.44
C CYS A 175 2.18 0.27 -0.52
N LEU A 176 0.93 0.03 -0.13
CA LEU A 176 -0.14 1.02 -0.08
C LEU A 176 -0.61 1.15 1.37
N SER A 177 -0.60 2.35 1.94
CA SER A 177 -1.18 2.59 3.27
C SER A 177 -1.40 4.06 3.53
N GLY A 178 -2.59 4.45 3.99
CA GLY A 178 -2.86 5.82 4.46
C GLY A 178 -2.11 6.19 5.75
N THR A 179 -1.66 5.17 6.50
CA THR A 179 -0.99 5.32 7.81
C THR A 179 0.20 4.35 7.93
N PRO A 180 1.27 4.54 7.14
CA PRO A 180 2.38 3.58 7.10
C PRO A 180 3.15 3.47 8.42
N ILE A 181 3.11 4.51 9.25
CA ILE A 181 3.63 4.54 10.62
C ILE A 181 2.46 4.88 11.53
N VAL A 182 2.13 4.00 12.47
CA VAL A 182 1.01 4.19 13.40
C VAL A 182 1.51 4.79 14.72
N ASN A 183 2.52 4.18 15.34
CA ASN A 183 3.01 4.58 16.67
C ASN A 183 4.51 4.93 16.69
N GLN A 184 5.35 4.14 16.03
CA GLN A 184 6.80 4.25 16.14
C GLN A 184 7.48 4.20 14.76
N PRO A 185 8.58 4.94 14.56
CA PRO A 185 9.31 4.96 13.28
C PRO A 185 9.78 3.58 12.82
N LEU A 186 10.08 2.68 13.74
CA LEU A 186 10.54 1.33 13.42
C LEU A 186 9.51 0.47 12.72
N GLU A 187 8.23 0.81 12.80
CA GLU A 187 7.13 0.08 12.14
C GLU A 187 7.25 0.06 10.62
N ILE A 188 7.92 1.07 10.04
CA ILE A 188 8.10 1.14 8.58
C ILE A 188 9.20 0.19 8.06
N MET A 189 10.08 -0.32 8.93
CA MET A 189 11.22 -1.14 8.52
C MET A 189 10.82 -2.38 7.71
N THR A 190 9.74 -3.05 8.13
CA THR A 190 9.26 -4.24 7.42
C THR A 190 8.72 -3.88 6.04
N GLN A 191 8.03 -2.75 5.91
CA GLN A 191 7.55 -2.24 4.63
C GLN A 191 8.73 -1.90 3.72
N LEU A 192 9.75 -1.20 4.23
CA LEU A 192 10.98 -0.88 3.49
C LEU A 192 11.72 -2.15 3.04
N ARG A 193 11.75 -3.19 3.89
CA ARG A 193 12.33 -4.48 3.51
C ARG A 193 11.56 -5.15 2.37
N VAL A 194 10.23 -5.17 2.45
CA VAL A 194 9.37 -5.75 1.40
C VAL A 194 9.56 -5.05 0.07
N ILE A 195 9.66 -3.72 0.07
CA ILE A 195 9.90 -2.96 -1.17
C ILE A 195 11.38 -2.85 -1.55
N ASN A 196 12.27 -3.59 -0.88
CA ASN A 196 13.72 -3.62 -1.14
C ASN A 196 14.38 -2.22 -1.08
N ARG A 197 14.03 -1.42 -0.05
CA ARG A 197 14.55 -0.05 0.16
C ARG A 197 15.22 0.13 1.52
N LEU A 198 15.31 -0.91 2.35
CA LEU A 198 15.85 -0.79 3.70
C LEU A 198 17.35 -0.41 3.68
N ASP A 199 18.09 -0.87 2.67
CA ASP A 199 19.51 -0.57 2.51
C ASP A 199 19.79 0.88 2.13
N ASP A 200 18.84 1.56 1.48
CA ASP A 200 18.90 3.01 1.24
C ASP A 200 19.00 3.79 2.56
N PHE A 201 18.58 3.18 3.66
CA PHE A 201 18.61 3.73 5.02
C PHE A 201 19.75 3.15 5.86
N GLY A 202 20.71 2.45 5.25
CA GLY A 202 21.85 1.83 5.90
C GLY A 202 21.56 0.48 6.55
N GLY A 203 20.47 -0.18 6.14
CA GLY A 203 20.07 -1.48 6.65
C GLY A 203 19.43 -1.42 8.04
N ALA A 204 19.08 -2.58 8.58
CA ALA A 204 18.29 -2.69 9.81
C ALA A 204 18.98 -2.11 11.06
N THR A 205 20.29 -2.33 11.20
CA THR A 205 21.05 -1.86 12.37
C THR A 205 21.16 -0.33 12.38
N SER A 206 21.57 0.26 11.27
CA SER A 206 21.68 1.72 11.13
C SER A 206 20.32 2.39 11.31
N PHE A 207 19.26 1.81 10.72
CA PHE A 207 17.89 2.35 10.85
C PHE A 207 17.45 2.39 12.32
N ARG A 208 17.65 1.30 13.08
CA ARG A 208 17.34 1.26 14.52
C ARG A 208 18.17 2.26 15.32
N GLY A 209 19.45 2.38 15.05
CA GLY A 209 20.33 3.33 15.72
C GLY A 209 19.91 4.77 15.48
N THR A 210 19.52 5.12 14.24
CA THR A 210 19.19 6.49 13.85
C THR A 210 17.76 6.89 14.23
N TYR A 211 16.79 5.98 14.07
CA TYR A 211 15.35 6.29 14.16
C TYR A 211 14.65 5.57 15.31
N GLY A 212 15.31 4.67 16.02
CA GLY A 212 14.71 3.92 17.13
C GLY A 212 14.34 4.79 18.33
N ARG A 213 15.07 5.89 18.56
CA ARG A 213 14.68 6.93 19.53
C ARG A 213 14.08 8.10 18.75
N ALA A 214 12.77 8.19 18.77
CA ALA A 214 12.04 9.25 18.06
C ALA A 214 12.36 10.63 18.66
N SER A 215 12.99 11.49 17.87
CA SER A 215 13.11 12.93 18.15
C SER A 215 12.52 13.69 16.98
N ALA A 216 12.10 14.94 17.19
CA ALA A 216 11.59 15.78 16.09
C ALA A 216 12.58 15.87 14.93
N LYS A 217 13.88 15.97 15.22
CA LYS A 217 14.95 16.03 14.22
C LYS A 217 15.07 14.71 13.44
N SER A 218 15.07 13.55 14.12
CA SER A 218 15.18 12.24 13.47
C SER A 218 13.93 11.94 12.63
N LEU A 219 12.74 12.30 13.10
CA LEU A 219 11.49 12.13 12.35
C LEU A 219 11.45 13.01 11.08
N ALA A 220 11.88 14.28 11.18
CA ALA A 220 11.98 15.16 10.02
C ALA A 220 12.99 14.64 8.99
N SER A 221 14.13 14.11 9.45
CA SER A 221 15.14 13.48 8.60
C SER A 221 14.59 12.23 7.91
N LEU A 222 13.91 11.35 8.66
CA LEU A 222 13.26 10.16 8.11
C LEU A 222 12.23 10.52 7.03
N ASN A 223 11.36 11.47 7.32
CA ASN A 223 10.32 11.91 6.36
C ASN A 223 10.94 12.45 5.07
N ARG A 224 11.97 13.29 5.18
CA ARG A 224 12.68 13.83 4.02
C ARG A 224 13.30 12.71 3.18
N LYS A 225 14.00 11.78 3.83
CA LYS A 225 14.65 10.67 3.15
C LYS A 225 13.65 9.72 2.50
N LEU A 226 12.54 9.40 3.16
CA LEU A 226 11.46 8.60 2.58
C LEU A 226 10.90 9.25 1.32
N ARG A 227 10.59 10.56 1.38
CA ARG A 227 10.04 11.31 0.23
C ARG A 227 11.00 11.44 -0.94
N SER A 228 12.30 11.49 -0.70
CA SER A 228 13.31 11.56 -1.77
C SER A 228 13.62 10.20 -2.39
N THR A 229 13.31 9.09 -1.71
CA THR A 229 13.67 7.73 -2.17
C THR A 229 12.50 6.91 -2.68
N CYS A 230 11.44 6.76 -1.88
CA CYS A 230 10.43 5.74 -2.19
C CYS A 230 9.00 6.06 -1.72
N TYR A 231 8.76 7.22 -1.15
CA TYR A 231 7.48 7.52 -0.49
C TYR A 231 6.77 8.71 -1.10
N VAL A 232 5.55 8.51 -1.58
CA VAL A 232 4.63 9.57 -1.97
C VAL A 232 3.46 9.66 -1.00
N ARG A 233 3.11 10.87 -0.57
CA ARG A 233 1.96 11.12 0.29
C ARG A 233 1.32 12.45 -0.05
N ARG A 234 0.02 12.43 -0.28
CA ARG A 234 -0.84 13.61 -0.47
C ARG A 234 -2.02 13.53 0.49
N ARG A 235 -2.54 14.69 0.86
CA ARG A 235 -3.75 14.82 1.69
C ARG A 235 -4.91 15.25 0.80
N LYS A 236 -6.13 14.90 1.19
CA LYS A 236 -7.35 15.32 0.47
C LYS A 236 -7.43 16.82 0.29
N ALA A 237 -7.13 17.58 1.35
CA ALA A 237 -7.12 19.03 1.30
C ALA A 237 -6.12 19.64 0.31
N GLU A 238 -5.11 18.87 -0.13
CA GLU A 238 -4.09 19.33 -1.08
C GLU A 238 -4.49 19.06 -2.54
N VAL A 239 -5.33 18.05 -2.80
CA VAL A 239 -5.59 17.52 -4.15
C VAL A 239 -7.05 17.48 -4.55
N LEU A 240 -7.98 17.62 -3.61
CA LEU A 240 -9.43 17.65 -3.82
C LEU A 240 -9.98 18.95 -3.17
N THR A 241 -9.62 20.08 -3.74
CA THR A 241 -9.95 21.41 -3.20
C THR A 241 -11.44 21.75 -3.29
N GLU A 242 -12.19 21.04 -4.13
CA GLU A 242 -13.64 21.15 -4.30
C GLU A 242 -14.44 20.45 -3.17
N LEU A 243 -13.79 19.60 -2.37
CA LEU A 243 -14.48 18.92 -1.26
C LEU A 243 -14.82 19.91 -0.16
N PRO A 244 -16.06 19.90 0.34
CA PRO A 244 -16.44 20.74 1.48
C PRO A 244 -15.64 20.35 2.73
N PRO A 245 -15.42 21.29 3.65
CA PRO A 245 -14.71 21.02 4.89
C PRO A 245 -15.46 19.97 5.71
N LYS A 246 -14.70 19.09 6.39
CA LYS A 246 -15.24 18.06 7.27
C LYS A 246 -16.05 18.71 8.40
N ARG A 247 -17.32 18.34 8.53
CA ARG A 247 -18.20 18.78 9.61
C ARG A 247 -18.30 17.67 10.66
N TRP A 248 -18.22 18.06 11.92
CA TRP A 248 -18.45 17.18 13.06
C TRP A 248 -19.78 17.58 13.69
N ALA A 249 -20.66 16.61 13.89
CA ALA A 249 -21.90 16.78 14.65
C ALA A 249 -21.86 15.85 15.85
N HIS A 250 -22.10 16.40 17.02
CA HIS A 250 -22.30 15.61 18.23
C HIS A 250 -23.79 15.33 18.37
N LEU A 251 -24.18 14.07 18.19
CA LEU A 251 -25.53 13.61 18.46
C LEU A 251 -25.55 13.04 19.88
N VAL A 252 -26.29 13.69 20.74
CA VAL A 252 -26.60 13.12 22.07
C VAL A 252 -27.73 12.12 21.87
N VAL A 253 -27.46 10.86 22.08
CA VAL A 253 -28.48 9.80 22.07
C VAL A 253 -28.85 9.52 23.50
N GLU A 254 -30.11 9.79 23.85
CA GLU A 254 -30.66 9.38 25.13
C GLU A 254 -30.88 7.87 25.09
N GLY A 255 -30.10 7.13 25.87
CA GLY A 255 -30.27 5.69 26.01
C GLY A 255 -31.46 5.34 26.93
N ASP A 256 -31.99 4.12 26.78
CA ASP A 256 -32.97 3.59 27.71
C ASP A 256 -32.48 3.76 29.17
N PRO A 257 -33.30 4.36 30.08
CA PRO A 257 -32.87 4.63 31.44
C PRO A 257 -32.38 3.40 32.21
N ALA A 258 -32.95 2.22 31.95
CA ALA A 258 -32.52 0.96 32.57
C ALA A 258 -31.10 0.55 32.10
N VAL A 259 -30.85 0.62 30.80
CA VAL A 259 -29.55 0.31 30.20
C VAL A 259 -28.50 1.33 30.66
N MET A 260 -28.86 2.62 30.74
CA MET A 260 -27.93 3.67 31.19
C MET A 260 -27.56 3.52 32.67
N LYS A 261 -28.45 2.95 33.51
CA LYS A 261 -28.15 2.64 34.91
C LYS A 261 -27.12 1.52 35.03
N GLU A 262 -27.25 0.47 34.22
CA GLU A 262 -26.26 -0.63 34.16
C GLU A 262 -24.93 -0.15 33.61
N TYR A 263 -24.93 0.66 32.54
CA TYR A 263 -23.74 1.26 31.99
C TYR A 263 -22.95 2.10 33.00
N LYS A 264 -23.64 3.00 33.73
CA LYS A 264 -23.01 3.82 34.78
C LYS A 264 -22.46 2.97 35.93
N LYS A 265 -23.10 1.86 36.26
CA LYS A 265 -22.58 0.92 37.25
C LYS A 265 -21.31 0.24 36.78
N ALA A 266 -21.28 -0.25 35.53
CA ALA A 266 -20.11 -0.86 34.93
C ALA A 266 -18.93 0.14 34.80
N GLU A 267 -19.20 1.39 34.42
CA GLU A 267 -18.19 2.46 34.34
C GLU A 267 -17.60 2.77 35.72
N ALA A 268 -18.42 2.86 36.77
CA ALA A 268 -17.96 3.07 38.16
C ALA A 268 -17.11 1.89 38.66
N ASP A 269 -17.42 0.67 38.25
CA ASP A 269 -16.66 -0.51 38.65
C ASP A 269 -15.29 -0.56 37.90
N ILE A 270 -15.21 -0.14 36.65
CA ILE A 270 -13.96 -0.02 35.89
C ILE A 270 -13.02 1.03 36.52
N VAL A 271 -13.58 2.19 36.92
CA VAL A 271 -12.78 3.27 37.55
C VAL A 271 -12.18 2.85 38.91
N LYS A 272 -12.77 1.86 39.60
CA LYS A 272 -12.21 1.30 40.83
C LYS A 272 -11.02 0.37 40.61
N TYR A 273 -10.82 -0.12 39.39
CA TYR A 273 -9.70 -1.03 39.02
C TYR A 273 -8.54 -0.32 38.31
N LEU A 274 -8.68 0.97 37.98
CA LEU A 274 -7.63 1.84 37.45
C LEU A 274 -6.97 2.69 38.56
#